data_223ace32ba17aae12f4aabd7dc6292ed
#
_entry.id   223ace32ba17aae12f4aabd7dc6292ed
#
_cell.length_a   1.000
_cell.length_b   1.000
_cell.length_c   1.000
_cell.angle_alpha   90.00
_cell.angle_beta   90.00
_cell.angle_gamma   90.00
#
_symmetry.space_group_name_H-M   'P 1'
#
loop_
_entity.id
_entity.type
_entity.pdbx_description
1 polymer ?
#
loop_
_entity_poly.entity_id
_entity_poly.type
_entity_poly.pdbx_seq_one_letter_code
_entity_poly.pdbx_strand_id
1 'polypeptide(L)'
;MTHPDFPHQPAPMMHSSRAPGPPTPAPRRAFAPDLARGLMLCLIAIANVSAYLWGTKAATMMSGHPTSDSPLDTTLSVLTILFVDGSIYPMFAFLFGYGIVQFTRSRTAAGDDPRTITSMLVRRSLWLVVFGFIHAALLFGGDILGAYGLCGLILGYLIQAAGDRALRITVWILAGILALFVLVQVFFIVVSLVLAGDSGTGADMTPEESAAFGAITDTLLTQGTGETNYLTAIGVRLLVWVMATVLGTFSLIVPLCIILGGLAARHRWIESRNPLAPRRPRLGLVAGIGISLGVLGSVPQALAYLGWVAEDSGPVQLLSVLSTATGACAGIGYAALFGLIGLRLQDNPPRLLLPIAYLGKRSLSFYLFQSLVFAPLLAAWGLGLGRTWNTTPASFLAIGVWVISVALATWMESRNSKGPAEVVLRRLTYGRSWPG
;
A
#
# COMPACT_ATOMS: atom_id res chain seq x y z
N MET A 1 -26.15 91.16 -13.27
CA MET A 1 -25.82 90.35 -12.08
C MET A 1 -26.00 88.92 -12.49
N THR A 2 -24.93 88.20 -12.78
CA THR A 2 -24.86 86.84 -13.28
C THR A 2 -24.55 85.95 -12.11
N HIS A 3 -25.44 84.99 -11.81
CA HIS A 3 -25.20 83.90 -10.80
C HIS A 3 -24.24 82.86 -11.37
N PRO A 4 -23.25 82.37 -10.60
CA PRO A 4 -22.42 81.24 -11.02
C PRO A 4 -23.09 79.90 -10.80
N ASP A 5 -23.06 79.06 -11.84
CA ASP A 5 -23.48 77.67 -11.80
C ASP A 5 -22.52 76.83 -10.93
N PHE A 6 -23.07 76.12 -9.95
CA PHE A 6 -22.35 75.08 -9.17
C PHE A 6 -22.43 73.73 -9.89
N PRO A 7 -21.34 73.01 -10.04
CA PRO A 7 -21.35 71.69 -10.67
C PRO A 7 -22.03 70.66 -9.75
N HIS A 8 -23.00 69.92 -10.31
CA HIS A 8 -23.65 68.80 -9.67
C HIS A 8 -22.63 67.68 -9.33
N GLN A 9 -22.47 67.38 -8.04
CA GLN A 9 -21.75 66.16 -7.58
C GLN A 9 -22.62 64.94 -7.90
N PRO A 10 -22.05 63.88 -8.53
CA PRO A 10 -22.76 62.62 -8.70
C PRO A 10 -23.00 61.93 -7.34
N ALA A 11 -24.18 61.44 -7.14
CA ALA A 11 -24.56 60.69 -5.94
C ALA A 11 -23.68 59.45 -5.72
N PRO A 12 -23.32 59.09 -4.47
CA PRO A 12 -22.50 57.90 -4.19
C PRO A 12 -23.25 56.64 -4.64
N MET A 13 -22.60 55.84 -5.51
CA MET A 13 -23.12 54.50 -5.87
C MET A 13 -23.22 53.65 -4.63
N MET A 14 -24.45 53.32 -4.20
CA MET A 14 -24.69 52.29 -3.20
C MET A 14 -24.13 50.96 -3.71
N HIS A 15 -22.99 50.50 -3.14
CA HIS A 15 -22.58 49.14 -3.27
C HIS A 15 -23.66 48.23 -2.67
N SER A 16 -24.44 47.58 -3.53
CA SER A 16 -25.34 46.53 -3.12
C SER A 16 -24.51 45.43 -2.46
N SER A 17 -24.56 45.34 -1.15
CA SER A 17 -24.02 44.19 -0.40
C SER A 17 -24.81 42.96 -0.84
N ARG A 18 -24.23 42.23 -1.79
CA ARG A 18 -24.74 40.91 -2.19
C ARG A 18 -24.77 40.05 -0.95
N ALA A 19 -25.93 39.63 -0.49
CA ALA A 19 -26.10 38.71 0.62
C ALA A 19 -25.20 37.48 0.39
N PRO A 20 -24.53 36.95 1.42
CA PRO A 20 -23.72 35.73 1.28
C PRO A 20 -24.59 34.64 0.68
N GLY A 21 -24.22 34.12 -0.48
CA GLY A 21 -24.89 32.98 -1.09
C GLY A 21 -24.92 31.80 -0.11
N PRO A 22 -25.90 30.89 -0.24
CA PRO A 22 -25.96 29.72 0.65
C PRO A 22 -24.60 29.01 0.69
N PRO A 23 -24.16 28.53 1.88
CA PRO A 23 -22.87 27.91 2.04
C PRO A 23 -22.74 26.76 1.04
N THR A 24 -21.69 26.81 0.22
CA THR A 24 -21.38 25.75 -0.75
C THR A 24 -21.26 24.44 0.03
N PRO A 25 -22.00 23.37 -0.33
CA PRO A 25 -21.90 22.10 0.37
C PRO A 25 -20.45 21.65 0.42
N ALA A 26 -19.98 21.26 1.59
CA ALA A 26 -18.63 20.75 1.75
C ALA A 26 -18.37 19.65 0.70
N PRO A 27 -17.22 19.65 0.01
CA PRO A 27 -16.95 18.71 -1.07
C PRO A 27 -17.13 17.30 -0.54
N ARG A 28 -18.08 16.55 -1.11
CA ARG A 28 -18.33 15.14 -0.76
C ARG A 28 -17.01 14.38 -0.94
N ARG A 29 -16.60 13.69 0.12
CA ARG A 29 -15.42 12.82 0.08
C ARG A 29 -15.56 11.80 -1.07
N ALA A 30 -14.50 11.61 -1.84
CA ALA A 30 -14.55 10.76 -3.02
C ALA A 30 -14.75 9.29 -2.64
N PHE A 31 -15.81 8.66 -3.15
CA PHE A 31 -16.19 7.27 -2.87
C PHE A 31 -15.15 6.27 -3.37
N ALA A 32 -14.59 6.49 -4.56
CA ALA A 32 -13.69 5.54 -5.22
C ALA A 32 -12.38 5.25 -4.44
N PRO A 33 -11.63 6.25 -3.93
CA PRO A 33 -10.44 5.99 -3.12
C PRO A 33 -10.73 5.28 -1.80
N ASP A 34 -11.88 5.56 -1.17
CA ASP A 34 -12.24 4.90 0.08
C ASP A 34 -12.68 3.44 -0.18
N LEU A 35 -13.43 3.17 -1.25
CA LEU A 35 -13.77 1.81 -1.68
C LEU A 35 -12.49 1.00 -1.98
N ALA A 36 -11.56 1.59 -2.73
CA ALA A 36 -10.28 0.95 -3.05
C ALA A 36 -9.50 0.54 -1.78
N ARG A 37 -9.39 1.45 -0.79
CA ARG A 37 -8.73 1.14 0.48
C ARG A 37 -9.45 0.05 1.27
N GLY A 38 -10.78 0.02 1.26
CA GLY A 38 -11.57 -0.99 1.97
C GLY A 38 -11.41 -2.40 1.37
N LEU A 39 -11.42 -2.53 0.04
CA LEU A 39 -11.15 -3.80 -0.67
C LEU A 39 -9.69 -4.25 -0.46
N MET A 40 -8.77 -3.30 -0.51
CA MET A 40 -7.36 -3.57 -0.29
C MET A 40 -7.05 -4.20 1.06
N LEU A 41 -7.75 -3.79 2.12
CA LEU A 41 -7.56 -4.37 3.44
C LEU A 41 -7.88 -5.87 3.49
N CYS A 42 -8.77 -6.38 2.61
CA CYS A 42 -8.97 -7.82 2.46
C CYS A 42 -7.72 -8.50 1.89
N LEU A 43 -7.18 -7.96 0.81
CA LEU A 43 -5.99 -8.51 0.16
C LEU A 43 -4.75 -8.43 1.06
N ILE A 44 -4.61 -7.33 1.83
CA ILE A 44 -3.54 -7.20 2.84
C ILE A 44 -3.67 -8.25 3.93
N ALA A 45 -4.88 -8.52 4.42
CA ALA A 45 -5.11 -9.55 5.43
C ALA A 45 -4.69 -10.93 4.93
N ILE A 46 -5.05 -11.27 3.68
CA ILE A 46 -4.68 -12.53 3.03
C ILE A 46 -3.15 -12.63 2.82
N ALA A 47 -2.51 -11.55 2.35
CA ALA A 47 -1.06 -11.52 2.14
C ALA A 47 -0.28 -11.67 3.45
N ASN A 48 -0.72 -10.98 4.51
CA ASN A 48 0.04 -10.92 5.75
C ASN A 48 -0.16 -12.14 6.66
N VAL A 49 -1.30 -12.84 6.56
CA VAL A 49 -1.58 -13.96 7.45
C VAL A 49 -0.62 -15.14 7.26
N SER A 50 -0.09 -15.34 6.05
CA SER A 50 0.90 -16.39 5.75
C SER A 50 2.18 -16.24 6.57
N ALA A 51 2.64 -15.02 6.85
CA ALA A 51 3.82 -14.76 7.66
C ALA A 51 3.69 -15.18 9.15
N TYR A 52 2.48 -15.52 9.59
CA TYR A 52 2.23 -16.06 10.93
C TYR A 52 2.20 -17.60 10.97
N LEU A 53 2.38 -18.28 9.84
CA LEU A 53 2.40 -19.75 9.76
C LEU A 53 3.86 -20.22 9.87
N TRP A 54 4.22 -20.82 11.01
CA TRP A 54 5.60 -21.15 11.35
C TRP A 54 5.86 -22.65 11.62
N GLY A 55 4.83 -23.48 11.58
CA GLY A 55 4.94 -24.90 11.88
C GLY A 55 5.32 -25.78 10.70
N THR A 56 5.14 -25.29 9.48
CA THR A 56 5.51 -25.96 8.23
C THR A 56 6.54 -25.12 7.49
N LYS A 57 7.49 -25.77 6.83
CA LYS A 57 8.46 -25.06 5.99
C LYS A 57 7.75 -24.36 4.83
N ALA A 58 8.20 -23.18 4.47
CA ALA A 58 7.77 -22.54 3.25
C ALA A 58 8.12 -23.42 2.04
N ALA A 59 7.20 -23.49 1.08
CA ALA A 59 7.42 -24.27 -0.14
C ALA A 59 8.57 -23.69 -0.97
N THR A 60 8.67 -22.35 -0.96
CA THR A 60 9.75 -21.62 -1.63
C THR A 60 10.16 -20.43 -0.75
N MET A 61 11.42 -20.04 -0.81
CA MET A 61 11.94 -18.86 -0.11
C MET A 61 11.27 -17.57 -0.59
N MET A 62 10.81 -17.55 -1.84
CA MET A 62 10.22 -16.34 -2.44
C MET A 62 8.73 -16.17 -2.16
N SER A 63 7.98 -17.26 -1.96
CA SER A 63 6.52 -17.16 -1.74
C SER A 63 6.14 -17.03 -0.27
N GLY A 64 6.95 -17.58 0.65
CA GLY A 64 6.63 -17.62 2.09
C GLY A 64 5.37 -18.46 2.44
N HIS A 65 4.78 -19.18 1.47
CA HIS A 65 3.62 -20.02 1.69
C HIS A 65 4.03 -21.42 2.16
N PRO A 66 3.33 -22.00 3.16
CA PRO A 66 3.61 -23.33 3.64
C PRO A 66 3.31 -24.41 2.58
N THR A 67 4.08 -25.47 2.57
CA THR A 67 3.77 -26.69 1.80
C THR A 67 2.53 -27.37 2.38
N SER A 68 1.69 -27.94 1.52
CA SER A 68 0.51 -28.71 1.94
C SER A 68 0.13 -29.74 0.89
N ASP A 69 -0.30 -30.92 1.35
CA ASP A 69 -0.88 -31.95 0.48
C ASP A 69 -2.38 -31.72 0.21
N SER A 70 -2.98 -30.72 0.85
CA SER A 70 -4.40 -30.37 0.66
C SER A 70 -4.59 -29.61 -0.67
N PRO A 71 -5.45 -30.09 -1.58
CA PRO A 71 -5.75 -29.39 -2.83
C PRO A 71 -6.30 -27.97 -2.60
N LEU A 72 -7.03 -27.75 -1.51
CA LEU A 72 -7.60 -26.44 -1.18
C LEU A 72 -6.50 -25.47 -0.72
N ASP A 73 -5.58 -25.89 0.15
CA ASP A 73 -4.43 -25.10 0.56
C ASP A 73 -3.57 -24.70 -0.64
N THR A 74 -3.25 -25.68 -1.49
CA THR A 74 -2.50 -25.48 -2.71
C THR A 74 -3.17 -24.46 -3.64
N THR A 75 -4.49 -24.62 -3.86
CA THR A 75 -5.26 -23.68 -4.70
C THR A 75 -5.26 -22.27 -4.14
N LEU A 76 -5.50 -22.12 -2.82
CA LEU A 76 -5.50 -20.80 -2.17
C LEU A 76 -4.10 -20.15 -2.20
N SER A 77 -3.05 -20.92 -1.97
CA SER A 77 -1.66 -20.42 -2.07
C SER A 77 -1.34 -19.95 -3.50
N VAL A 78 -1.66 -20.76 -4.50
CA VAL A 78 -1.45 -20.39 -5.93
C VAL A 78 -2.25 -19.13 -6.29
N LEU A 79 -3.50 -19.02 -5.87
CA LEU A 79 -4.30 -17.81 -6.11
C LEU A 79 -3.70 -16.59 -5.41
N THR A 80 -3.18 -16.75 -4.19
CA THR A 80 -2.52 -15.67 -3.46
C THR A 80 -1.24 -15.24 -4.17
N ILE A 81 -0.40 -16.17 -4.60
CA ILE A 81 0.82 -15.90 -5.37
C ILE A 81 0.49 -15.14 -6.67
N LEU A 82 -0.51 -15.58 -7.42
CA LEU A 82 -0.85 -14.99 -8.72
C LEU A 82 -1.50 -13.61 -8.63
N PHE A 83 -2.36 -13.37 -7.65
CA PHE A 83 -3.23 -12.19 -7.62
C PHE A 83 -2.97 -11.23 -6.47
N VAL A 84 -2.24 -11.64 -5.43
CA VAL A 84 -2.10 -10.85 -4.20
C VAL A 84 -0.64 -10.48 -3.95
N ASP A 85 0.25 -11.46 -3.94
CA ASP A 85 1.65 -11.25 -3.60
C ASP A 85 2.35 -10.29 -4.57
N GLY A 86 3.28 -9.50 -4.04
CA GLY A 86 4.03 -8.53 -4.83
C GLY A 86 3.24 -7.31 -5.35
N SER A 87 1.89 -7.38 -5.42
CA SER A 87 1.06 -6.32 -6.00
C SER A 87 0.43 -5.37 -4.96
N ILE A 88 0.25 -5.84 -3.73
CA ILE A 88 -0.52 -5.11 -2.71
C ILE A 88 0.23 -3.89 -2.20
N TYR A 89 1.53 -4.01 -1.88
CA TYR A 89 2.30 -2.88 -1.38
C TYR A 89 2.51 -1.76 -2.42
N PRO A 90 2.75 -2.05 -3.73
CA PRO A 90 2.77 -1.00 -4.76
C PRO A 90 1.44 -0.28 -4.93
N MET A 91 0.31 -1.01 -4.86
CA MET A 91 -1.01 -0.40 -4.88
C MET A 91 -1.22 0.54 -3.69
N PHE A 92 -0.79 0.11 -2.49
CA PHE A 92 -0.89 0.95 -1.30
C PHE A 92 0.00 2.18 -1.39
N ALA A 93 1.22 2.03 -1.93
CA ALA A 93 2.13 3.14 -2.19
C ALA A 93 1.49 4.17 -3.14
N PHE A 94 0.84 3.72 -4.21
CA PHE A 94 0.10 4.59 -5.13
C PHE A 94 -1.02 5.36 -4.40
N LEU A 95 -1.85 4.67 -3.60
CA LEU A 95 -2.93 5.32 -2.84
C LEU A 95 -2.40 6.23 -1.72
N PHE A 96 -1.23 5.95 -1.18
CA PHE A 96 -0.56 6.83 -0.21
C PHE A 96 -0.15 8.15 -0.88
N GLY A 97 0.51 8.10 -2.04
CA GLY A 97 0.86 9.29 -2.84
C GLY A 97 -0.38 10.08 -3.26
N TYR A 98 -1.45 9.37 -3.66
CA TYR A 98 -2.75 9.98 -3.94
C TYR A 98 -3.28 10.74 -2.73
N GLY A 99 -3.18 10.14 -1.53
CA GLY A 99 -3.61 10.72 -0.26
C GLY A 99 -2.81 11.97 0.14
N ILE A 100 -1.52 12.08 -0.19
CA ILE A 100 -0.72 13.29 0.05
C ILE A 100 -1.33 14.49 -0.68
N VAL A 101 -1.67 14.34 -1.96
CA VAL A 101 -2.26 15.43 -2.76
C VAL A 101 -3.68 15.76 -2.30
N GLN A 102 -4.49 14.75 -1.95
CA GLN A 102 -5.81 14.98 -1.37
C GLN A 102 -5.72 15.78 -0.07
N PHE A 103 -4.78 15.43 0.81
CA PHE A 103 -4.53 16.14 2.06
C PHE A 103 -4.14 17.60 1.78
N THR A 104 -3.15 17.82 0.91
CA THR A 104 -2.70 19.16 0.53
C THR A 104 -3.85 20.00 0.00
N ARG A 105 -4.62 19.49 -0.97
CA ARG A 105 -5.80 20.19 -1.53
C ARG A 105 -6.82 20.56 -0.46
N SER A 106 -7.10 19.64 0.44
CA SER A 106 -8.07 19.87 1.52
C SER A 106 -7.63 20.97 2.47
N ARG A 107 -6.32 21.02 2.78
CA ARG A 107 -5.76 22.05 3.67
C ARG A 107 -5.65 23.42 2.99
N THR A 108 -5.24 23.45 1.72
CA THR A 108 -5.26 24.68 0.92
C THR A 108 -6.67 25.26 0.80
N ALA A 109 -7.67 24.40 0.57
CA ALA A 109 -9.08 24.84 0.55
C ALA A 109 -9.60 25.33 1.91
N ALA A 110 -8.99 24.90 3.01
CA ALA A 110 -9.27 25.40 4.37
C ALA A 110 -8.52 26.71 4.69
N GLY A 111 -7.68 27.23 3.77
CA GLY A 111 -6.96 28.49 3.95
C GLY A 111 -5.59 28.36 4.62
N ASP A 112 -5.08 27.14 4.84
CA ASP A 112 -3.74 26.98 5.42
C ASP A 112 -2.64 27.41 4.43
N ASP A 113 -1.59 28.03 4.96
CA ASP A 113 -0.44 28.43 4.18
C ASP A 113 0.44 27.19 3.81
N PRO A 114 1.24 27.27 2.73
CA PRO A 114 2.05 26.15 2.25
C PRO A 114 3.08 25.62 3.27
N ARG A 115 3.64 26.47 4.12
CA ARG A 115 4.62 26.06 5.14
C ARG A 115 3.94 25.24 6.24
N THR A 116 2.77 25.67 6.67
CA THR A 116 1.93 24.92 7.64
C THR A 116 1.54 23.56 7.07
N ILE A 117 1.10 23.48 5.81
CA ILE A 117 0.77 22.22 5.13
C ILE A 117 1.98 21.29 5.08
N THR A 118 3.15 21.81 4.72
CA THR A 118 4.41 21.02 4.69
C THR A 118 4.76 20.50 6.08
N SER A 119 4.68 21.36 7.11
CA SER A 119 4.93 20.94 8.51
C SER A 119 3.98 19.83 8.96
N MET A 120 2.69 19.91 8.60
CA MET A 120 1.70 18.87 8.88
C MET A 120 2.04 17.56 8.17
N LEU A 121 2.49 17.59 6.91
CA LEU A 121 2.90 16.39 6.18
C LEU A 121 4.15 15.75 6.79
N VAL A 122 5.14 16.54 7.17
CA VAL A 122 6.34 16.05 7.86
C VAL A 122 5.94 15.37 9.18
N ARG A 123 5.15 16.04 10.02
CA ARG A 123 4.66 15.45 11.28
C ARG A 123 3.89 14.14 11.05
N ARG A 124 2.98 14.14 10.06
CA ARG A 124 2.22 12.92 9.70
C ARG A 124 3.14 11.78 9.30
N SER A 125 4.14 12.06 8.50
CA SER A 125 5.11 11.07 8.03
C SER A 125 5.98 10.54 9.16
N LEU A 126 6.48 11.39 10.05
CA LEU A 126 7.21 10.99 11.25
C LEU A 126 6.36 10.09 12.16
N TRP A 127 5.10 10.46 12.39
CA TRP A 127 4.21 9.64 13.22
C TRP A 127 3.85 8.31 12.57
N LEU A 128 3.80 8.23 11.22
CA LEU A 128 3.65 6.94 10.54
C LEU A 128 4.86 6.04 10.76
N VAL A 129 6.09 6.58 10.79
CA VAL A 129 7.29 5.81 11.15
C VAL A 129 7.18 5.30 12.59
N VAL A 130 6.75 6.15 13.53
CA VAL A 130 6.56 5.75 14.94
C VAL A 130 5.48 4.68 15.07
N PHE A 131 4.33 4.84 14.40
CA PHE A 131 3.29 3.79 14.40
C PHE A 131 3.81 2.47 13.80
N GLY A 132 4.56 2.54 12.71
CA GLY A 132 5.18 1.36 12.10
C GLY A 132 6.16 0.69 13.05
N PHE A 133 7.01 1.45 13.74
CA PHE A 133 7.94 0.93 14.75
C PHE A 133 7.20 0.21 15.90
N ILE A 134 6.16 0.85 16.46
CA ILE A 134 5.37 0.26 17.56
C ILE A 134 4.64 -0.99 17.08
N HIS A 135 4.02 -0.92 15.88
CA HIS A 135 3.31 -2.05 15.29
C HIS A 135 4.24 -3.22 15.01
N ALA A 136 5.43 -2.93 14.47
CA ALA A 136 6.45 -3.95 14.23
C ALA A 136 6.96 -4.58 15.52
N ALA A 137 7.34 -3.78 16.50
CA ALA A 137 7.83 -4.27 17.79
C ALA A 137 6.81 -5.19 18.47
N LEU A 138 5.55 -4.82 18.46
CA LEU A 138 4.53 -5.53 19.23
C LEU A 138 3.86 -6.67 18.45
N LEU A 139 3.65 -6.54 17.12
CA LEU A 139 2.72 -7.42 16.40
C LEU A 139 3.27 -8.01 15.09
N PHE A 140 3.87 -7.18 14.19
CA PHE A 140 4.13 -7.58 12.80
C PHE A 140 5.34 -6.89 12.17
N GLY A 141 6.45 -7.61 12.01
CA GLY A 141 7.71 -7.08 11.46
C GLY A 141 7.63 -6.62 9.99
N GLY A 142 6.71 -7.16 9.20
CA GLY A 142 6.44 -6.76 7.81
C GLY A 142 5.61 -5.48 7.66
N ASP A 143 5.66 -4.58 8.66
CA ASP A 143 4.92 -3.32 8.62
C ASP A 143 5.36 -2.41 7.47
N ILE A 144 4.38 -1.83 6.78
CA ILE A 144 4.59 -0.93 5.65
C ILE A 144 4.54 0.55 6.01
N LEU A 145 4.05 0.90 7.22
CA LEU A 145 3.87 2.30 7.64
C LEU A 145 5.22 3.00 7.78
N GLY A 146 6.25 2.28 8.24
CA GLY A 146 7.61 2.79 8.35
C GLY A 146 8.15 3.26 7.00
N ALA A 147 8.11 2.41 5.99
CA ALA A 147 8.58 2.74 4.63
C ALA A 147 7.79 3.90 4.02
N TYR A 148 6.47 3.91 4.16
CA TYR A 148 5.64 5.00 3.65
C TYR A 148 5.85 6.31 4.42
N GLY A 149 6.11 6.23 5.71
CA GLY A 149 6.48 7.38 6.52
C GLY A 149 7.79 8.00 6.03
N LEU A 150 8.84 7.20 5.84
CA LEU A 150 10.13 7.66 5.29
C LEU A 150 9.99 8.20 3.87
N CYS A 151 9.30 7.49 2.98
CA CYS A 151 9.00 7.99 1.63
C CYS A 151 8.21 9.30 1.68
N GLY A 152 7.25 9.42 2.62
CA GLY A 152 6.48 10.65 2.82
C GLY A 152 7.32 11.84 3.25
N LEU A 153 8.38 11.63 4.05
CA LEU A 153 9.34 12.67 4.41
C LEU A 153 10.15 13.14 3.20
N ILE A 154 10.62 12.21 2.39
CA ILE A 154 11.48 12.49 1.22
C ILE A 154 10.64 13.06 0.06
N LEU A 155 9.54 12.39 -0.30
CA LEU A 155 8.75 12.69 -1.49
C LEU A 155 7.61 13.67 -1.24
N GLY A 156 7.17 13.86 0.00
CA GLY A 156 6.04 14.72 0.34
C GLY A 156 6.26 16.15 -0.11
N TYR A 157 7.46 16.69 0.11
CA TYR A 157 7.84 18.03 -0.39
C TYR A 157 7.92 18.04 -1.92
N LEU A 158 8.55 17.05 -2.54
CA LEU A 158 8.64 16.94 -3.99
C LEU A 158 7.25 16.94 -4.65
N ILE A 159 6.32 16.14 -4.12
CA ILE A 159 4.94 16.07 -4.61
C ILE A 159 4.18 17.39 -4.40
N GLN A 160 4.52 18.20 -3.40
CA GLN A 160 3.89 19.51 -3.22
C GLN A 160 4.48 20.58 -4.14
N ALA A 161 5.80 20.69 -4.17
CA ALA A 161 6.51 21.82 -4.76
C ALA A 161 6.78 21.67 -6.27
N ALA A 162 7.03 20.43 -6.73
CA ALA A 162 7.39 20.19 -8.12
C ALA A 162 6.19 20.30 -9.07
N GLY A 163 6.41 20.86 -10.25
CA GLY A 163 5.43 20.85 -11.33
C GLY A 163 5.24 19.46 -11.94
N ASP A 164 4.13 19.24 -12.65
CA ASP A 164 3.80 17.95 -13.28
C ASP A 164 4.87 17.45 -14.25
N ARG A 165 5.59 18.38 -14.94
CA ARG A 165 6.69 18.00 -15.82
C ARG A 165 7.84 17.38 -15.04
N ALA A 166 8.23 17.97 -13.92
CA ALA A 166 9.29 17.46 -13.06
C ALA A 166 8.92 16.09 -12.47
N LEU A 167 7.69 15.94 -11.97
CA LEU A 167 7.22 14.64 -11.44
C LEU A 167 7.20 13.56 -12.54
N ARG A 168 6.78 13.88 -13.77
CA ARG A 168 6.84 12.93 -14.89
C ARG A 168 8.28 12.54 -15.24
N ILE A 169 9.20 13.51 -15.25
CA ILE A 169 10.63 13.23 -15.47
C ILE A 169 11.15 12.30 -14.38
N THR A 170 10.85 12.58 -13.10
CA THR A 170 11.24 11.70 -11.99
C THR A 170 10.69 10.29 -12.14
N VAL A 171 9.42 10.13 -12.54
CA VAL A 171 8.83 8.83 -12.85
C VAL A 171 9.61 8.08 -13.93
N TRP A 172 9.96 8.76 -15.04
CA TRP A 172 10.73 8.13 -16.12
C TRP A 172 12.16 7.78 -15.70
N ILE A 173 12.80 8.61 -14.88
CA ILE A 173 14.14 8.31 -14.31
C ILE A 173 14.05 7.07 -13.43
N LEU A 174 13.13 7.02 -12.47
CA LEU A 174 12.97 5.86 -11.57
C LEU A 174 12.61 4.58 -12.35
N ALA A 175 11.72 4.68 -13.33
CA ALA A 175 11.37 3.56 -14.19
C ALA A 175 12.55 3.09 -15.05
N GLY A 176 13.35 4.01 -15.56
CA GLY A 176 14.57 3.70 -16.32
C GLY A 176 15.63 3.03 -15.46
N ILE A 177 15.86 3.50 -14.23
CA ILE A 177 16.79 2.87 -13.28
C ILE A 177 16.28 1.46 -12.89
N LEU A 178 14.97 1.31 -12.64
CA LEU A 178 14.37 0.00 -12.35
C LEU A 178 14.53 -0.96 -13.55
N ALA A 179 14.29 -0.49 -14.77
CA ALA A 179 14.48 -1.29 -15.97
C ALA A 179 15.96 -1.69 -16.16
N LEU A 180 16.88 -0.75 -15.93
CA LEU A 180 18.33 -1.03 -15.98
C LEU A 180 18.73 -2.07 -14.91
N PHE A 181 18.22 -1.91 -13.68
CA PHE A 181 18.47 -2.88 -12.61
C PHE A 181 18.00 -4.29 -13.00
N VAL A 182 16.77 -4.40 -13.53
CA VAL A 182 16.24 -5.67 -14.03
C VAL A 182 17.11 -6.24 -15.16
N LEU A 183 17.50 -5.42 -16.12
CA LEU A 183 18.38 -5.87 -17.22
C LEU A 183 19.74 -6.35 -16.74
N VAL A 184 20.33 -5.67 -15.77
CA VAL A 184 21.61 -6.08 -15.15
C VAL A 184 21.48 -7.41 -14.43
N GLN A 185 20.41 -7.60 -13.65
CA GLN A 185 20.13 -8.87 -12.97
C GLN A 185 19.92 -10.01 -13.98
N VAL A 186 19.12 -9.76 -15.02
CA VAL A 186 18.90 -10.70 -16.12
C VAL A 186 20.23 -11.07 -16.80
N PHE A 187 21.09 -10.09 -17.08
CA PHE A 187 22.40 -10.30 -17.67
C PHE A 187 23.27 -11.21 -16.80
N PHE A 188 23.38 -10.92 -15.49
CA PHE A 188 24.18 -11.74 -14.58
C PHE A 188 23.65 -13.18 -14.46
N ILE A 189 22.32 -13.36 -14.39
CA ILE A 189 21.71 -14.70 -14.37
C ILE A 189 22.03 -15.45 -15.66
N VAL A 190 21.87 -14.82 -16.83
CA VAL A 190 22.19 -15.45 -18.12
C VAL A 190 23.68 -15.80 -18.22
N VAL A 191 24.55 -14.88 -17.80
CA VAL A 191 26.00 -15.13 -17.77
C VAL A 191 26.35 -16.29 -16.83
N SER A 192 25.78 -16.35 -15.64
CA SER A 192 26.01 -17.46 -14.71
C SER A 192 25.53 -18.79 -15.29
N LEU A 193 24.37 -18.83 -15.96
CA LEU A 193 23.87 -20.04 -16.62
C LEU A 193 24.75 -20.49 -17.78
N VAL A 194 25.29 -19.54 -18.56
CA VAL A 194 26.18 -19.86 -19.69
C VAL A 194 27.56 -20.32 -19.22
N LEU A 195 28.11 -19.69 -18.17
CA LEU A 195 29.45 -19.99 -17.64
C LEU A 195 29.44 -21.20 -16.72
N ALA A 196 28.36 -21.47 -15.99
CA ALA A 196 28.28 -22.61 -15.08
C ALA A 196 28.30 -23.96 -15.83
N GLY A 197 27.89 -23.99 -17.11
CA GLY A 197 27.71 -25.24 -17.82
C GLY A 197 26.82 -26.21 -17.02
N ASP A 198 27.08 -27.51 -17.15
CA ASP A 198 26.40 -28.57 -16.37
C ASP A 198 26.99 -28.74 -14.95
N SER A 199 28.02 -27.96 -14.61
CA SER A 199 28.62 -27.94 -13.28
C SER A 199 27.86 -26.98 -12.40
N GLY A 200 27.03 -27.50 -11.51
CA GLY A 200 26.30 -26.73 -10.51
C GLY A 200 27.26 -25.89 -9.66
N THR A 201 27.40 -24.61 -9.99
CA THR A 201 28.13 -23.64 -9.18
C THR A 201 27.20 -23.05 -8.12
N GLY A 202 26.52 -23.90 -7.35
CA GLY A 202 26.16 -23.53 -6.01
C GLY A 202 27.45 -23.48 -5.22
N ALA A 203 27.76 -22.38 -4.52
CA ALA A 203 28.80 -22.42 -3.52
C ALA A 203 28.57 -23.69 -2.69
N ASP A 204 29.54 -24.62 -2.67
CA ASP A 204 29.40 -25.86 -1.91
C ASP A 204 29.34 -25.52 -0.42
N MET A 205 28.14 -25.12 0.03
CA MET A 205 27.86 -24.92 1.45
C MET A 205 27.92 -26.27 2.14
N THR A 206 28.62 -26.35 3.24
CA THR A 206 28.57 -27.55 4.08
C THR A 206 27.13 -27.81 4.53
N PRO A 207 26.75 -29.05 4.82
CA PRO A 207 25.39 -29.34 5.33
C PRO A 207 25.03 -28.52 6.56
N GLU A 208 26.00 -28.16 7.41
CA GLU A 208 25.81 -27.35 8.59
C GLU A 208 25.54 -25.87 8.24
N GLU A 209 26.29 -25.29 7.30
CA GLU A 209 26.07 -23.92 6.79
C GLU A 209 24.74 -23.80 6.09
N SER A 210 24.35 -24.80 5.28
CA SER A 210 23.05 -24.84 4.62
C SER A 210 21.89 -24.92 5.62
N ALA A 211 22.01 -25.74 6.67
CA ALA A 211 21.02 -25.83 7.73
C ALA A 211 20.91 -24.53 8.53
N ALA A 212 22.05 -23.89 8.87
CA ALA A 212 22.07 -22.61 9.57
C ALA A 212 21.46 -21.49 8.73
N PHE A 213 21.80 -21.43 7.43
CA PHE A 213 21.20 -20.45 6.50
C PHE A 213 19.69 -20.65 6.36
N GLY A 214 19.24 -21.91 6.24
CA GLY A 214 17.82 -22.26 6.18
C GLY A 214 17.07 -21.81 7.44
N ALA A 215 17.63 -22.04 8.64
CA ALA A 215 17.02 -21.64 9.90
C ALA A 215 16.91 -20.10 10.04
N ILE A 216 17.96 -19.36 9.64
CA ILE A 216 17.94 -17.91 9.64
C ILE A 216 16.86 -17.39 8.68
N THR A 217 16.82 -17.95 7.47
CA THR A 217 15.84 -17.56 6.45
C THR A 217 14.42 -17.83 6.91
N ASP A 218 14.14 -19.00 7.48
CA ASP A 218 12.82 -19.35 8.01
C ASP A 218 12.41 -18.38 9.13
N THR A 219 13.33 -18.06 10.04
CA THR A 219 13.08 -17.07 11.11
C THR A 219 12.75 -15.69 10.55
N LEU A 220 13.42 -15.25 9.48
CA LEU A 220 13.17 -13.97 8.85
C LEU A 220 11.84 -13.97 8.08
N LEU A 221 11.53 -15.03 7.35
CA LEU A 221 10.27 -15.18 6.61
C LEU A 221 9.06 -15.21 7.54
N THR A 222 9.16 -15.95 8.64
CA THR A 222 8.11 -16.02 9.66
C THR A 222 8.16 -14.85 10.64
N GLN A 223 9.12 -13.94 10.50
CA GLN A 223 9.28 -12.74 11.33
C GLN A 223 9.33 -13.04 12.85
N GLY A 224 9.92 -14.18 13.20
CA GLY A 224 10.01 -14.62 14.59
C GLY A 224 8.66 -15.00 15.23
N THR A 225 7.64 -15.32 14.44
CA THR A 225 6.33 -15.75 14.98
C THR A 225 6.40 -17.10 15.68
N GLY A 226 7.40 -17.93 15.34
CA GLY A 226 7.70 -19.20 16.01
C GLY A 226 8.42 -19.07 17.36
N GLU A 227 8.87 -17.86 17.72
CA GLU A 227 9.57 -17.60 18.98
C GLU A 227 8.61 -17.59 20.18
N THR A 228 8.88 -18.42 21.18
CA THR A 228 8.09 -18.46 22.42
C THR A 228 8.40 -17.31 23.37
N ASN A 229 9.66 -16.86 23.35
CA ASN A 229 10.07 -15.69 24.13
C ASN A 229 9.67 -14.40 23.41
N TYR A 230 8.74 -13.67 23.99
CA TYR A 230 8.21 -12.44 23.38
C TYR A 230 9.26 -11.36 23.13
N LEU A 231 10.27 -11.22 24.04
CA LEU A 231 11.35 -10.25 23.86
C LEU A 231 12.26 -10.61 22.68
N THR A 232 12.60 -11.89 22.52
CA THR A 232 13.34 -12.38 21.35
C THR A 232 12.54 -12.11 20.08
N ALA A 233 11.25 -12.41 20.09
CA ALA A 233 10.34 -12.14 18.96
C ALA A 233 10.29 -10.63 18.61
N ILE A 234 10.32 -9.73 19.59
CA ILE A 234 10.44 -8.26 19.35
C ILE A 234 11.74 -7.98 18.61
N GLY A 235 12.87 -8.51 19.05
CA GLY A 235 14.17 -8.29 18.42
C GLY A 235 14.17 -8.72 16.94
N VAL A 236 13.66 -9.91 16.63
CA VAL A 236 13.54 -10.41 15.25
C VAL A 236 12.61 -9.52 14.42
N ARG A 237 11.43 -9.19 14.94
CA ARG A 237 10.48 -8.31 14.23
C ARG A 237 11.06 -6.94 13.92
N LEU A 238 11.78 -6.33 14.88
CA LEU A 238 12.44 -5.04 14.65
C LEU A 238 13.55 -5.13 13.61
N LEU A 239 14.33 -6.21 13.60
CA LEU A 239 15.33 -6.45 12.54
C LEU A 239 14.66 -6.53 11.17
N VAL A 240 13.61 -7.36 11.04
CA VAL A 240 12.84 -7.50 9.80
C VAL A 240 12.23 -6.14 9.40
N TRP A 241 11.67 -5.40 10.34
CA TRP A 241 11.07 -4.09 10.08
C TRP A 241 12.10 -3.06 9.60
N VAL A 242 13.28 -3.00 10.19
CA VAL A 242 14.36 -2.11 9.73
C VAL A 242 14.76 -2.46 8.30
N MET A 243 14.99 -3.75 8.03
CA MET A 243 15.33 -4.23 6.68
C MET A 243 14.21 -3.90 5.68
N ALA A 244 12.96 -4.25 5.98
CA ALA A 244 11.81 -3.99 5.11
C ALA A 244 11.57 -2.49 4.89
N THR A 245 11.77 -1.67 5.93
CA THR A 245 11.61 -0.21 5.85
C THR A 245 12.69 0.42 4.98
N VAL A 246 13.95 0.04 5.16
CA VAL A 246 15.07 0.53 4.34
C VAL A 246 14.91 0.05 2.90
N LEU A 247 14.76 -1.25 2.67
CA LEU A 247 14.58 -1.82 1.34
C LEU A 247 13.35 -1.25 0.65
N GLY A 248 12.21 -1.15 1.33
CA GLY A 248 10.99 -0.56 0.78
C GLY A 248 11.15 0.90 0.39
N THR A 249 11.85 1.71 1.21
CA THR A 249 12.10 3.12 0.92
C THR A 249 12.99 3.33 -0.30
N PHE A 250 14.02 2.48 -0.46
CA PHE A 250 15.01 2.60 -1.54
C PHE A 250 14.76 1.65 -2.73
N SER A 251 13.67 0.87 -2.72
CA SER A 251 13.34 -0.14 -3.73
C SER A 251 13.01 0.41 -5.13
N LEU A 252 13.04 1.70 -5.36
CA LEU A 252 12.55 2.37 -6.57
C LEU A 252 11.05 2.21 -6.83
N ILE A 253 10.46 1.06 -6.53
CA ILE A 253 9.04 0.75 -6.78
C ILE A 253 8.11 1.56 -5.87
N VAL A 254 8.38 1.60 -4.57
CA VAL A 254 7.55 2.37 -3.63
C VAL A 254 7.60 3.86 -3.95
N PRO A 255 8.77 4.51 -4.12
CA PRO A 255 8.86 5.89 -4.57
C PRO A 255 8.15 6.14 -5.91
N LEU A 256 8.36 5.27 -6.90
CA LEU A 256 7.73 5.36 -8.21
C LEU A 256 6.20 5.37 -8.09
N CYS A 257 5.64 4.40 -7.36
CA CYS A 257 4.19 4.28 -7.16
C CYS A 257 3.61 5.47 -6.38
N ILE A 258 4.32 5.99 -5.36
CA ILE A 258 3.91 7.17 -4.60
C ILE A 258 3.83 8.40 -5.53
N ILE A 259 4.84 8.64 -6.37
CA ILE A 259 4.85 9.78 -7.30
C ILE A 259 3.75 9.64 -8.34
N LEU A 260 3.57 8.45 -8.92
CA LEU A 260 2.46 8.16 -9.86
C LEU A 260 1.09 8.40 -9.21
N GLY A 261 0.90 7.97 -7.96
CA GLY A 261 -0.31 8.24 -7.19
C GLY A 261 -0.53 9.74 -6.97
N GLY A 262 0.51 10.50 -6.67
CA GLY A 262 0.48 11.95 -6.57
C GLY A 262 0.07 12.63 -7.88
N LEU A 263 0.65 12.21 -9.02
CA LEU A 263 0.26 12.69 -10.35
C LEU A 263 -1.21 12.36 -10.67
N ALA A 264 -1.63 11.13 -10.39
CA ALA A 264 -3.01 10.69 -10.59
C ALA A 264 -4.02 11.54 -9.78
N ALA A 265 -3.65 11.90 -8.53
CA ALA A 265 -4.48 12.75 -7.68
C ALA A 265 -4.54 14.20 -8.18
N ARG A 266 -3.44 14.77 -8.68
CA ARG A 266 -3.42 16.12 -9.27
C ARG A 266 -4.40 16.22 -10.44
N HIS A 267 -4.45 15.19 -11.27
CA HIS A 267 -5.36 15.09 -12.42
C HIS A 267 -6.72 14.47 -12.08
N ARG A 268 -7.00 14.14 -10.82
CA ARG A 268 -8.27 13.54 -10.35
C ARG A 268 -8.69 12.29 -11.14
N TRP A 269 -7.75 11.44 -11.51
CA TRP A 269 -8.02 10.31 -12.40
C TRP A 269 -9.08 9.34 -11.86
N ILE A 270 -9.16 9.19 -10.55
CA ILE A 270 -10.11 8.29 -9.88
C ILE A 270 -11.17 9.02 -9.04
N GLU A 271 -11.32 10.35 -9.18
CA GLU A 271 -12.30 11.13 -8.43
C GLU A 271 -13.40 11.75 -9.29
N SER A 272 -13.15 12.00 -10.57
CA SER A 272 -14.04 12.80 -11.41
C SER A 272 -14.29 12.15 -12.76
N ARG A 273 -15.57 12.18 -13.17
CA ARG A 273 -15.98 11.85 -14.55
C ARG A 273 -15.84 13.03 -15.51
N ASN A 274 -15.22 14.14 -15.10
CA ASN A 274 -15.13 15.33 -15.95
C ASN A 274 -14.49 14.99 -17.31
N PRO A 275 -15.23 15.07 -18.43
CA PRO A 275 -14.72 14.78 -19.76
C PRO A 275 -13.66 15.79 -20.22
N LEU A 276 -13.62 16.96 -19.59
CA LEU A 276 -12.62 18.00 -19.84
C LEU A 276 -11.33 17.82 -19.05
N ALA A 277 -11.22 16.75 -18.23
CA ALA A 277 -9.96 16.44 -17.56
C ALA A 277 -8.90 16.05 -18.62
N PRO A 278 -7.86 16.86 -18.82
CA PRO A 278 -6.89 16.60 -19.87
C PRO A 278 -6.18 15.28 -19.60
N ARG A 279 -6.15 14.40 -20.61
CA ARG A 279 -5.37 13.15 -20.63
C ARG A 279 -5.72 12.12 -19.55
N ARG A 280 -7.00 11.90 -19.32
CA ARG A 280 -7.43 10.77 -18.47
C ARG A 280 -7.01 9.45 -19.09
N PRO A 281 -6.25 8.58 -18.38
CA PRO A 281 -5.90 7.27 -18.90
C PRO A 281 -7.18 6.42 -19.05
N ARG A 282 -7.16 5.49 -20.00
CA ARG A 282 -8.19 4.46 -20.12
C ARG A 282 -8.03 3.48 -18.96
N LEU A 283 -8.66 3.79 -17.81
CA LEU A 283 -8.48 3.01 -16.58
C LEU A 283 -8.72 1.52 -16.77
N GLY A 284 -9.68 1.12 -17.61
CA GLY A 284 -9.90 -0.28 -17.93
C GLY A 284 -8.71 -0.94 -18.65
N LEU A 285 -8.04 -0.21 -19.55
CA LEU A 285 -6.84 -0.69 -20.21
C LEU A 285 -5.65 -0.79 -19.25
N VAL A 286 -5.45 0.22 -18.41
CA VAL A 286 -4.41 0.19 -17.39
C VAL A 286 -4.64 -0.96 -16.41
N ALA A 287 -5.89 -1.18 -15.98
CA ALA A 287 -6.26 -2.30 -15.12
C ALA A 287 -5.98 -3.65 -15.81
N GLY A 288 -6.47 -3.83 -17.03
CA GLY A 288 -6.29 -5.07 -17.79
C GLY A 288 -4.81 -5.40 -18.01
N ILE A 289 -4.05 -4.46 -18.59
CA ILE A 289 -2.62 -4.68 -18.86
C ILE A 289 -1.84 -4.88 -17.56
N GLY A 290 -2.05 -4.00 -16.55
CA GLY A 290 -1.28 -4.07 -15.31
C GLY A 290 -1.50 -5.38 -14.56
N ILE A 291 -2.75 -5.82 -14.39
CA ILE A 291 -3.07 -7.09 -13.71
C ILE A 291 -2.56 -8.29 -14.53
N SER A 292 -2.74 -8.29 -15.85
CA SER A 292 -2.24 -9.38 -16.70
C SER A 292 -0.72 -9.52 -16.64
N LEU A 293 0.03 -8.40 -16.64
CA LEU A 293 1.49 -8.41 -16.48
C LEU A 293 1.88 -8.96 -15.11
N GLY A 294 1.17 -8.56 -14.04
CA GLY A 294 1.44 -9.07 -12.69
C GLY A 294 1.21 -10.57 -12.58
N VAL A 295 0.07 -11.06 -13.09
CA VAL A 295 -0.23 -12.51 -13.10
C VAL A 295 0.82 -13.28 -13.90
N LEU A 296 1.18 -12.82 -15.10
CA LEU A 296 2.20 -13.47 -15.93
C LEU A 296 3.56 -13.48 -15.24
N GLY A 297 3.93 -12.39 -14.56
CA GLY A 297 5.19 -12.33 -13.80
C GLY A 297 5.22 -13.21 -12.56
N SER A 298 4.06 -13.56 -11.99
CA SER A 298 3.96 -14.43 -10.81
C SER A 298 3.82 -15.92 -11.15
N VAL A 299 3.57 -16.27 -12.44
CA VAL A 299 3.47 -17.69 -12.89
C VAL A 299 4.70 -18.52 -12.50
N PRO A 300 5.95 -18.07 -12.69
CA PRO A 300 7.11 -18.88 -12.32
C PRO A 300 7.14 -19.24 -10.83
N GLN A 301 6.76 -18.32 -9.96
CA GLN A 301 6.68 -18.58 -8.52
C GLN A 301 5.57 -19.60 -8.19
N ALA A 302 4.44 -19.52 -8.89
CA ALA A 302 3.36 -20.49 -8.73
C ALA A 302 3.79 -21.89 -9.21
N LEU A 303 4.52 -21.99 -10.33
CA LEU A 303 5.07 -23.26 -10.82
C LEU A 303 6.13 -23.85 -9.88
N ALA A 304 6.99 -23.00 -9.31
CA ALA A 304 7.97 -23.42 -8.30
C ALA A 304 7.26 -23.89 -7.02
N TYR A 305 6.23 -23.18 -6.56
CA TYR A 305 5.42 -23.59 -5.42
C TYR A 305 4.75 -24.97 -5.65
N LEU A 306 4.30 -25.26 -6.86
CA LEU A 306 3.74 -26.57 -7.24
C LEU A 306 4.80 -27.67 -7.40
N GLY A 307 6.09 -27.34 -7.30
CA GLY A 307 7.19 -28.29 -7.53
C GLY A 307 7.35 -28.73 -9.00
N TRP A 308 6.71 -28.03 -9.94
CA TRP A 308 6.81 -28.36 -11.38
C TRP A 308 8.11 -27.85 -11.99
N VAL A 309 8.72 -26.85 -11.37
CA VAL A 309 10.02 -26.29 -11.74
C VAL A 309 10.82 -26.07 -10.47
N ALA A 310 12.10 -26.39 -10.50
CA ALA A 310 12.98 -26.14 -9.35
C ALA A 310 13.16 -24.62 -9.14
N GLU A 311 13.08 -24.16 -7.89
CA GLU A 311 13.18 -22.73 -7.55
C GLU A 311 14.55 -22.14 -7.93
N ASP A 312 15.59 -22.93 -7.80
CA ASP A 312 16.98 -22.60 -8.14
C ASP A 312 17.29 -22.69 -9.65
N SER A 313 16.31 -23.16 -10.46
CA SER A 313 16.49 -23.20 -11.91
C SER A 313 16.66 -21.79 -12.49
N GLY A 314 17.59 -21.65 -13.43
CA GLY A 314 17.88 -20.37 -14.06
C GLY A 314 16.65 -19.66 -14.66
N PRO A 315 15.74 -20.35 -15.36
CA PRO A 315 14.50 -19.73 -15.83
C PRO A 315 13.63 -19.15 -14.72
N VAL A 316 13.50 -19.83 -13.57
CA VAL A 316 12.70 -19.33 -12.43
C VAL A 316 13.37 -18.12 -11.80
N GLN A 317 14.68 -18.15 -11.59
CA GLN A 317 15.43 -17.01 -11.07
C GLN A 317 15.29 -15.78 -11.98
N LEU A 318 15.45 -15.98 -13.31
CA LEU A 318 15.30 -14.93 -14.31
C LEU A 318 13.92 -14.28 -14.27
N LEU A 319 12.88 -15.10 -14.24
CA LEU A 319 11.49 -14.63 -14.25
C LEU A 319 11.06 -14.04 -12.90
N SER A 320 11.66 -14.49 -11.80
CA SER A 320 11.40 -13.94 -10.46
C SER A 320 11.89 -12.50 -10.32
N VAL A 321 12.99 -12.14 -10.97
CA VAL A 321 13.44 -10.74 -11.04
C VAL A 321 12.41 -9.87 -11.75
N LEU A 322 11.78 -10.39 -12.81
CA LEU A 322 10.72 -9.68 -13.54
C LEU A 322 9.45 -9.54 -12.71
N SER A 323 9.14 -10.50 -11.81
CA SER A 323 7.94 -10.48 -10.99
C SER A 323 7.85 -9.24 -10.10
N THR A 324 8.99 -8.75 -9.63
CA THR A 324 9.08 -7.53 -8.81
C THR A 324 8.59 -6.29 -9.58
N ALA A 325 8.99 -6.14 -10.85
CA ALA A 325 8.55 -5.03 -11.70
C ALA A 325 7.10 -5.20 -12.14
N THR A 326 6.68 -6.43 -12.50
CA THR A 326 5.32 -6.73 -12.94
C THR A 326 4.32 -6.63 -11.79
N GLY A 327 4.73 -6.93 -10.55
CA GLY A 327 3.94 -6.69 -9.35
C GLY A 327 3.59 -5.20 -9.16
N ALA A 328 4.53 -4.30 -9.46
CA ALA A 328 4.24 -2.85 -9.47
C ALA A 328 3.18 -2.50 -10.53
N CYS A 329 3.26 -3.09 -11.72
CA CYS A 329 2.25 -2.92 -12.77
C CYS A 329 0.87 -3.42 -12.29
N ALA A 330 0.82 -4.58 -11.63
CA ALA A 330 -0.42 -5.12 -11.05
C ALA A 330 -1.00 -4.18 -9.98
N GLY A 331 -0.16 -3.66 -9.08
CA GLY A 331 -0.60 -2.71 -8.05
C GLY A 331 -1.25 -1.46 -8.63
N ILE A 332 -0.66 -0.87 -9.68
CA ILE A 332 -1.23 0.25 -10.42
C ILE A 332 -2.52 -0.19 -11.14
N GLY A 333 -2.53 -1.41 -11.71
CA GLY A 333 -3.70 -2.02 -12.35
C GLY A 333 -4.88 -2.17 -11.39
N TYR A 334 -4.66 -2.65 -10.18
CA TYR A 334 -5.70 -2.74 -9.15
C TYR A 334 -6.21 -1.36 -8.72
N ALA A 335 -5.31 -0.38 -8.53
CA ALA A 335 -5.72 0.99 -8.23
C ALA A 335 -6.60 1.58 -9.35
N ALA A 336 -6.27 1.29 -10.62
CA ALA A 336 -7.07 1.70 -11.77
C ALA A 336 -8.42 0.95 -11.82
N LEU A 337 -8.46 -0.36 -11.53
CA LEU A 337 -9.68 -1.16 -11.48
C LEU A 337 -10.65 -0.64 -10.42
N PHE A 338 -10.17 -0.48 -9.18
CA PHE A 338 -11.01 0.00 -8.09
C PHE A 338 -11.42 1.46 -8.29
N GLY A 339 -10.53 2.28 -8.88
CA GLY A 339 -10.89 3.62 -9.31
C GLY A 339 -11.99 3.63 -10.37
N LEU A 340 -11.93 2.74 -11.36
CA LEU A 340 -12.95 2.60 -12.39
C LEU A 340 -14.30 2.15 -11.81
N ILE A 341 -14.28 1.13 -10.93
CA ILE A 341 -15.48 0.66 -10.23
C ILE A 341 -16.08 1.79 -9.41
N GLY A 342 -15.27 2.48 -8.61
CA GLY A 342 -15.73 3.59 -7.78
C GLY A 342 -16.33 4.74 -8.60
N LEU A 343 -15.73 5.08 -9.74
CA LEU A 343 -16.26 6.10 -10.65
C LEU A 343 -17.58 5.70 -11.32
N ARG A 344 -17.76 4.42 -11.65
CA ARG A 344 -19.01 3.93 -12.22
C ARG A 344 -20.15 3.96 -11.21
N LEU A 345 -19.84 3.74 -9.95
CA LEU A 345 -20.81 3.56 -8.87
C LEU A 345 -21.01 4.82 -8.00
N GLN A 346 -20.22 5.88 -8.19
CA GLN A 346 -20.24 7.05 -7.30
C GLN A 346 -21.58 7.80 -7.23
N ASP A 347 -22.36 7.79 -8.33
CA ASP A 347 -23.63 8.55 -8.40
C ASP A 347 -24.74 7.79 -7.69
N ASN A 348 -24.69 6.45 -7.74
CA ASN A 348 -25.66 5.58 -7.05
C ASN A 348 -24.92 4.33 -6.52
N PRO A 349 -24.16 4.47 -5.40
CA PRO A 349 -23.39 3.36 -4.87
C PRO A 349 -24.33 2.28 -4.34
N PRO A 350 -24.11 0.99 -4.75
CA PRO A 350 -24.85 -0.12 -4.20
C PRO A 350 -24.71 -0.18 -2.69
N ARG A 351 -25.82 -0.44 -1.98
CA ARG A 351 -25.87 -0.49 -0.51
C ARG A 351 -24.83 -1.47 0.06
N LEU A 352 -24.52 -2.54 -0.66
CA LEU A 352 -23.55 -3.55 -0.28
C LEU A 352 -22.09 -3.03 -0.28
N LEU A 353 -21.76 -2.04 -1.10
CA LEU A 353 -20.39 -1.49 -1.20
C LEU A 353 -20.12 -0.31 -0.26
N LEU A 354 -21.17 0.31 0.29
CA LEU A 354 -21.03 1.40 1.27
C LEU A 354 -20.26 0.98 2.52
N PRO A 355 -20.52 -0.19 3.15
CA PRO A 355 -19.76 -0.67 4.29
C PRO A 355 -18.26 -0.80 4.02
N ILE A 356 -17.89 -1.25 2.82
CA ILE A 356 -16.49 -1.37 2.40
C ILE A 356 -15.82 0.01 2.29
N ALA A 357 -16.54 1.00 1.76
CA ALA A 357 -16.03 2.37 1.74
C ALA A 357 -15.91 2.98 3.15
N TYR A 358 -16.82 2.64 4.08
CA TYR A 358 -16.70 3.04 5.50
C TYR A 358 -15.45 2.44 6.16
N LEU A 359 -15.13 1.18 5.83
CA LEU A 359 -13.88 0.55 6.23
C LEU A 359 -12.68 1.33 5.69
N GLY A 360 -12.69 1.68 4.40
CA GLY A 360 -11.60 2.42 3.77
C GLY A 360 -11.34 3.82 4.36
N LYS A 361 -12.38 4.48 4.89
CA LYS A 361 -12.22 5.74 5.65
C LYS A 361 -11.38 5.57 6.93
N ARG A 362 -11.30 4.35 7.47
CA ARG A 362 -10.67 3.97 8.74
C ARG A 362 -9.54 2.95 8.50
N SER A 363 -8.92 3.02 7.33
CA SER A 363 -7.97 2.00 6.86
C SER A 363 -6.76 1.80 7.77
N LEU A 364 -6.25 2.84 8.43
CA LEU A 364 -5.13 2.73 9.36
C LEU A 364 -5.52 1.91 10.60
N SER A 365 -6.66 2.23 11.21
CA SER A 365 -7.15 1.50 12.40
C SER A 365 -7.38 0.02 12.10
N PHE A 366 -7.98 -0.29 10.96
CA PHE A 366 -8.30 -1.68 10.62
C PHE A 366 -7.10 -2.44 10.04
N TYR A 367 -6.11 -1.77 9.48
CA TYR A 367 -4.80 -2.37 9.19
C TYR A 367 -4.12 -2.87 10.48
N LEU A 368 -4.04 -2.02 11.49
CA LEU A 368 -3.46 -2.39 12.79
C LEU A 368 -4.30 -3.46 13.51
N PHE A 369 -5.63 -3.43 13.36
CA PHE A 369 -6.54 -4.40 13.95
C PHE A 369 -6.31 -5.82 13.42
N GLN A 370 -5.95 -6.00 12.14
CA GLN A 370 -5.64 -7.32 11.58
C GLN A 370 -4.51 -7.98 12.36
N SER A 371 -3.39 -7.29 12.53
CA SER A 371 -2.25 -7.83 13.29
C SER A 371 -2.55 -7.99 14.78
N LEU A 372 -3.40 -7.13 15.35
CA LEU A 372 -3.86 -7.27 16.74
C LEU A 372 -4.64 -8.57 16.96
N VAL A 373 -5.28 -9.10 15.91
CA VAL A 373 -5.98 -10.41 15.96
C VAL A 373 -5.02 -11.54 15.59
N PHE A 374 -4.26 -11.40 14.49
CA PHE A 374 -3.41 -12.48 13.98
C PHE A 374 -2.29 -12.85 14.94
N ALA A 375 -1.56 -11.87 15.47
CA ALA A 375 -0.39 -12.13 16.29
C ALA A 375 -0.70 -12.92 17.58
N PRO A 376 -1.69 -12.55 18.42
CA PRO A 376 -2.02 -13.33 19.61
C PRO A 376 -2.59 -14.72 19.31
N LEU A 377 -3.28 -14.89 18.17
CA LEU A 377 -3.87 -16.19 17.81
C LEU A 377 -2.82 -17.15 17.22
N LEU A 378 -1.94 -16.64 16.35
CA LEU A 378 -1.10 -17.50 15.52
C LEU A 378 0.33 -17.62 16.02
N ALA A 379 0.91 -16.59 16.65
CA ALA A 379 2.29 -16.64 17.13
C ALA A 379 2.49 -17.56 18.33
N ALA A 380 3.70 -18.11 18.48
CA ALA A 380 4.07 -19.06 19.54
C ALA A 380 3.96 -18.48 20.95
N TRP A 381 4.18 -17.18 21.11
CA TRP A 381 4.02 -16.47 22.38
C TRP A 381 2.54 -16.22 22.76
N GLY A 382 1.59 -16.45 21.84
CA GLY A 382 0.16 -16.37 22.08
C GLY A 382 -0.50 -17.75 22.16
N LEU A 383 -1.52 -17.99 21.33
CA LEU A 383 -2.18 -19.31 21.28
C LEU A 383 -1.42 -20.34 20.42
N GLY A 384 -0.45 -19.92 19.60
CA GLY A 384 0.43 -20.77 18.83
C GLY A 384 -0.25 -21.54 17.68
N LEU A 385 -1.46 -21.12 17.26
CA LEU A 385 -2.21 -21.82 16.20
C LEU A 385 -1.46 -21.84 14.85
N GLY A 386 -0.56 -20.89 14.60
CA GLY A 386 0.27 -20.85 13.39
C GLY A 386 1.22 -22.04 13.24
N ARG A 387 1.43 -22.82 14.30
CA ARG A 387 2.20 -24.08 14.25
C ARG A 387 1.48 -25.19 13.51
N THR A 388 0.17 -25.26 13.64
CA THR A 388 -0.65 -26.38 13.15
C THR A 388 -1.56 -26.00 11.98
N TRP A 389 -1.72 -24.70 11.75
CA TRP A 389 -2.55 -24.20 10.67
C TRP A 389 -1.77 -24.11 9.35
N ASN A 390 -2.50 -24.36 8.26
CA ASN A 390 -2.05 -24.17 6.89
C ASN A 390 -2.79 -22.97 6.25
N THR A 391 -2.64 -22.81 4.95
CA THR A 391 -3.19 -21.69 4.18
C THR A 391 -4.72 -21.58 4.31
N THR A 392 -5.46 -22.69 4.33
CA THR A 392 -6.94 -22.66 4.35
C THR A 392 -7.49 -22.00 5.62
N PRO A 393 -7.22 -22.49 6.84
CA PRO A 393 -7.74 -21.86 8.06
C PRO A 393 -7.22 -20.43 8.23
N ALA A 394 -5.98 -20.15 7.82
CA ALA A 394 -5.42 -18.81 7.87
C ALA A 394 -6.15 -17.84 6.93
N SER A 395 -6.46 -18.26 5.70
CA SER A 395 -7.22 -17.45 4.74
C SER A 395 -8.64 -17.18 5.23
N PHE A 396 -9.32 -18.18 5.81
CA PHE A 396 -10.64 -17.96 6.42
C PHE A 396 -10.58 -16.99 7.61
N LEU A 397 -9.55 -17.09 8.46
CA LEU A 397 -9.32 -16.11 9.52
C LEU A 397 -9.14 -14.70 8.94
N ALA A 398 -8.32 -14.54 7.91
CA ALA A 398 -8.06 -13.24 7.27
C ALA A 398 -9.35 -12.62 6.70
N ILE A 399 -10.15 -13.41 5.98
CA ILE A 399 -11.45 -12.99 5.46
C ILE A 399 -12.41 -12.67 6.60
N GLY A 400 -12.48 -13.51 7.65
CA GLY A 400 -13.32 -13.29 8.82
C GLY A 400 -12.98 -11.99 9.54
N VAL A 401 -11.70 -11.70 9.77
CA VAL A 401 -11.24 -10.44 10.37
C VAL A 401 -11.61 -9.25 9.49
N TRP A 402 -11.49 -9.37 8.17
CA TRP A 402 -11.92 -8.33 7.25
C TRP A 402 -13.45 -8.09 7.32
N VAL A 403 -14.26 -9.16 7.33
CA VAL A 403 -15.73 -9.04 7.48
C VAL A 403 -16.10 -8.38 8.80
N ILE A 404 -15.47 -8.77 9.90
CA ILE A 404 -15.65 -8.13 11.21
C ILE A 404 -15.26 -6.65 11.13
N SER A 405 -14.16 -6.32 10.45
CA SER A 405 -13.71 -4.94 10.24
C SER A 405 -14.75 -4.12 9.46
N VAL A 406 -15.38 -4.71 8.42
CA VAL A 406 -16.48 -4.07 7.66
C VAL A 406 -17.69 -3.80 8.58
N ALA A 407 -18.07 -4.77 9.41
CA ALA A 407 -19.18 -4.62 10.35
C ALA A 407 -18.89 -3.52 11.40
N LEU A 408 -17.71 -3.53 12.01
CA LEU A 408 -17.27 -2.51 12.96
C LEU A 408 -17.18 -1.12 12.32
N ALA A 409 -16.64 -1.00 11.11
CA ALA A 409 -16.56 0.26 10.39
C ALA A 409 -17.95 0.82 10.07
N THR A 410 -18.91 -0.04 9.77
CA THR A 410 -20.33 0.34 9.54
C THR A 410 -20.99 0.83 10.83
N TRP A 411 -20.76 0.11 11.93
CA TRP A 411 -21.23 0.55 13.24
C TRP A 411 -20.61 1.89 13.66
N MET A 412 -19.31 2.08 13.45
CA MET A 412 -18.63 3.36 13.71
C MET A 412 -19.17 4.49 12.83
N GLU A 413 -19.55 4.22 11.58
CA GLU A 413 -20.16 5.22 10.69
C GLU A 413 -21.53 5.64 11.20
N SER A 414 -22.36 4.70 11.68
CA SER A 414 -23.68 5.02 12.27
C SER A 414 -23.57 5.89 13.54
N ARG A 415 -22.42 5.82 14.24
CA ARG A 415 -22.10 6.67 15.41
C ARG A 415 -21.32 7.94 15.03
N ASN A 416 -21.13 8.22 13.75
CA ASN A 416 -20.30 9.31 13.23
C ASN A 416 -18.89 9.35 13.87
N SER A 417 -18.35 8.18 14.25
CA SER A 417 -17.06 8.06 14.91
C SER A 417 -15.95 7.79 13.88
N LYS A 418 -14.78 8.36 14.15
CA LYS A 418 -13.55 8.15 13.35
C LYS A 418 -12.81 6.94 13.89
N GLY A 419 -11.92 6.34 13.09
CA GLY A 419 -11.05 5.26 13.56
C GLY A 419 -10.10 5.75 14.65
N PRO A 420 -9.81 4.93 15.68
CA PRO A 420 -8.96 5.35 16.81
C PRO A 420 -7.55 5.75 16.36
N ALA A 421 -6.92 4.98 15.47
CA ALA A 421 -5.59 5.33 14.98
C ALA A 421 -5.60 6.58 14.10
N GLU A 422 -6.65 6.81 13.31
CA GLU A 422 -6.84 8.06 12.56
C GLU A 422 -7.00 9.26 13.48
N VAL A 423 -7.71 9.10 14.61
CA VAL A 423 -7.89 10.17 15.61
C VAL A 423 -6.54 10.52 16.23
N VAL A 424 -5.78 9.52 16.68
CA VAL A 424 -4.45 9.73 17.27
C VAL A 424 -3.52 10.39 16.26
N LEU A 425 -3.42 9.84 15.04
CA LEU A 425 -2.57 10.41 13.99
C LEU A 425 -2.96 11.86 13.66
N ARG A 426 -4.24 12.19 13.62
CA ARG A 426 -4.71 13.57 13.38
C ARG A 426 -4.31 14.49 14.53
N ARG A 427 -4.52 14.11 15.78
CA ARG A 427 -4.10 14.91 16.95
C ARG A 427 -2.61 15.22 16.91
N LEU A 428 -1.80 14.22 16.62
CA LEU A 428 -0.35 14.35 16.53
C LEU A 428 0.11 15.18 15.33
N THR A 429 -0.63 15.09 14.20
CA THR A 429 -0.34 15.88 12.99
C THR A 429 -0.70 17.34 13.16
N TYR A 430 -1.90 17.64 13.69
CA TYR A 430 -2.39 19.02 13.78
C TYR A 430 -1.98 19.74 15.08
N GLY A 431 -1.57 19.01 16.14
CA GLY A 431 -1.19 19.61 17.41
C GLY A 431 -2.35 20.38 18.05
N ARG A 432 -2.05 21.55 18.62
CA ARG A 432 -3.02 22.40 19.33
C ARG A 432 -4.09 23.05 18.41
N SER A 433 -3.89 23.02 17.11
CA SER A 433 -4.81 23.63 16.12
C SER A 433 -5.92 22.69 15.66
N TRP A 434 -6.14 21.54 16.32
CA TRP A 434 -7.17 20.62 15.93
C TRP A 434 -8.57 21.05 16.44
N PRO A 435 -9.51 21.41 15.56
CA PRO A 435 -10.93 21.49 15.93
C PRO A 435 -11.41 20.05 16.15
N GLY A 436 -11.82 19.66 17.35
CA GLY A 436 -12.22 18.32 17.80
C GLY A 436 -13.24 17.60 16.93
#